data_e2615626f5f1eacc30874510ce15b5eb
#
_entry.id   e2615626f5f1eacc30874510ce15b5eb
#
_cell.length_a   1.000
_cell.length_b   1.000
_cell.length_c   1.000
_cell.angle_alpha   90.00
_cell.angle_beta   90.00
_cell.angle_gamma   90.00
#
_symmetry.space_group_name_H-M   'P 1'
#
loop_
_entity.id
_entity.type
_entity.pdbx_description
1 polymer ?
#
loop_
_entity_poly.entity_id
_entity_poly.type
_entity_poly.pdbx_seq_one_letter_code
_entity_poly.pdbx_strand_id
1 'polypeptide(L)'
;VRTLSYFPSCLLLGVLTDVDRTIFHGGNIGDKWFWLLPLLLLIYIGVVYTLRRVFRSWLNQEGSILGLINSNLAILTLLCLMTVGIGNTNVNFHHELAVEQAIRNHHYEAARMVGAKSLETTHTLAVLRAYAMSLEGTMGEHLFEYPQYYGAEGLLFAPHSQETLRLNADSLYAYLGARPHVAEKTVDFLARICRDEIGRHTALNYYMSALLLDKKLDKFVSAVDMYCFEQDTLPRYYREALVLYKRTHPGYGLSLIHISAPT
;
A
#
# COMPACT_ATOMS: atom_id res chain seq x y z
N VAL A 1 9.16 2.74 -41.04
CA VAL A 1 7.69 2.83 -40.94
C VAL A 1 7.04 1.51 -40.52
N ARG A 2 7.75 0.38 -40.54
CA ARG A 2 7.20 -0.90 -40.06
C ARG A 2 6.85 -0.87 -38.55
N THR A 3 7.64 -0.17 -37.75
CA THR A 3 7.40 -0.04 -36.28
C THR A 3 6.09 0.68 -35.94
N LEU A 4 5.59 1.57 -36.81
CA LEU A 4 4.30 2.24 -36.60
C LEU A 4 3.12 1.25 -36.60
N SER A 5 3.26 0.07 -37.22
CA SER A 5 2.23 -0.96 -37.19
C SER A 5 2.00 -1.57 -35.79
N TYR A 6 2.92 -1.36 -34.84
CA TYR A 6 2.75 -1.79 -33.46
C TYR A 6 1.88 -0.83 -32.61
N PHE A 7 1.52 0.36 -33.14
CA PHE A 7 0.73 1.35 -32.41
C PHE A 7 -0.58 0.77 -31.84
N PRO A 8 -1.42 0.04 -32.59
CA PRO A 8 -2.66 -0.52 -32.05
C PRO A 8 -2.40 -1.49 -30.89
N SER A 9 -1.35 -2.33 -31.01
CA SER A 9 -1.02 -3.28 -29.96
C SER A 9 -0.48 -2.59 -28.70
N CYS A 10 0.36 -1.56 -28.86
CA CYS A 10 0.85 -0.76 -27.75
C CYS A 10 -0.27 0.04 -27.06
N LEU A 11 -1.21 0.60 -27.85
CA LEU A 11 -2.39 1.28 -27.32
C LEU A 11 -3.26 0.32 -26.51
N LEU A 12 -3.56 -0.86 -27.07
CA LEU A 12 -4.35 -1.87 -26.38
C LEU A 12 -3.67 -2.33 -25.08
N LEU A 13 -2.35 -2.56 -25.12
CA LEU A 13 -1.58 -2.94 -23.95
C LEU A 13 -1.64 -1.84 -22.87
N GLY A 14 -1.48 -0.57 -23.24
CA GLY A 14 -1.62 0.55 -22.32
C GLY A 14 -2.99 0.59 -21.66
N VAL A 15 -4.07 0.42 -22.44
CA VAL A 15 -5.44 0.37 -21.91
C VAL A 15 -5.65 -0.82 -20.96
N LEU A 16 -5.12 -1.99 -21.30
CA LEU A 16 -5.21 -3.17 -20.45
C LEU A 16 -4.39 -3.06 -19.14
N THR A 17 -3.38 -2.21 -19.13
CA THR A 17 -2.57 -1.94 -17.93
C THR A 17 -3.09 -0.74 -17.13
N ASP A 18 -4.07 0.02 -17.64
CA ASP A 18 -4.78 1.09 -16.90
C ASP A 18 -5.81 0.49 -15.93
N VAL A 19 -5.35 -0.44 -15.09
CA VAL A 19 -6.18 -1.08 -14.07
C VAL A 19 -6.12 -0.26 -12.79
N ASP A 20 -7.27 0.17 -12.32
CA ASP A 20 -7.45 0.80 -11.03
C ASP A 20 -8.19 -0.14 -10.04
N ARG A 21 -8.44 0.36 -8.83
CA ARG A 21 -9.14 -0.40 -7.79
C ARG A 21 -10.55 -0.80 -8.20
N THR A 22 -11.26 0.04 -8.93
CA THR A 22 -12.65 -0.20 -9.36
C THR A 22 -12.72 -1.33 -10.38
N ILE A 23 -11.81 -1.34 -11.35
CA ILE A 23 -11.68 -2.40 -12.35
C ILE A 23 -11.27 -3.71 -11.69
N PHE A 24 -10.36 -3.63 -10.71
CA PHE A 24 -9.89 -4.83 -10.00
C PHE A 24 -11.01 -5.55 -9.25
N HIS A 25 -11.99 -4.81 -8.71
CA HIS A 25 -13.18 -5.35 -8.05
C HIS A 25 -14.32 -5.72 -9.01
N GLY A 26 -14.03 -5.86 -10.30
CA GLY A 26 -15.01 -6.28 -11.30
C GLY A 26 -15.79 -5.13 -11.93
N GLY A 27 -15.32 -3.90 -11.76
CA GLY A 27 -15.81 -2.74 -12.50
C GLY A 27 -15.46 -2.80 -14.00
N ASN A 28 -16.19 -2.07 -14.80
CA ASN A 28 -15.92 -1.97 -16.23
C ASN A 28 -14.66 -1.16 -16.50
N ILE A 29 -13.94 -1.51 -17.57
CA ILE A 29 -12.89 -0.65 -18.14
C ILE A 29 -13.51 0.73 -18.36
N GLY A 30 -12.91 1.76 -17.73
CA GLY A 30 -13.53 3.08 -17.58
C GLY A 30 -14.16 3.59 -18.86
N ASP A 31 -15.34 4.21 -18.75
CA ASP A 31 -16.15 4.71 -19.87
C ASP A 31 -15.35 5.60 -20.84
N LYS A 32 -14.28 6.23 -20.35
CA LYS A 32 -13.33 7.01 -21.16
C LYS A 32 -12.74 6.18 -22.32
N TRP A 33 -12.38 4.90 -22.08
CA TRP A 33 -11.75 4.05 -23.09
C TRP A 33 -12.71 3.52 -24.13
N PHE A 34 -14.00 3.44 -23.82
CA PHE A 34 -15.03 3.03 -24.77
C PHE A 34 -15.10 3.95 -25.99
N TRP A 35 -14.93 5.27 -25.78
CA TRP A 35 -14.93 6.26 -26.85
C TRP A 35 -13.53 6.63 -27.33
N LEU A 36 -12.56 6.70 -26.42
CA LEU A 36 -11.20 7.15 -26.73
C LEU A 36 -10.43 6.16 -27.59
N LEU A 37 -10.59 4.84 -27.32
CA LEU A 37 -9.87 3.81 -28.06
C LEU A 37 -10.25 3.77 -29.55
N PRO A 38 -11.54 3.70 -29.96
CA PRO A 38 -11.91 3.76 -31.37
C PRO A 38 -11.52 5.08 -32.01
N LEU A 39 -11.62 6.20 -31.30
CA LEU A 39 -11.20 7.51 -31.80
C LEU A 39 -9.69 7.54 -32.12
N LEU A 40 -8.85 7.06 -31.21
CA LEU A 40 -7.39 6.99 -31.42
C LEU A 40 -7.03 6.05 -32.57
N LEU A 41 -7.74 4.93 -32.74
CA LEU A 41 -7.53 4.02 -33.87
C LEU A 41 -7.95 4.69 -35.20
N LEU A 42 -9.03 5.45 -35.24
CA LEU A 42 -9.41 6.21 -36.45
C LEU A 42 -8.38 7.27 -36.79
N ILE A 43 -7.88 8.03 -35.81
CA ILE A 43 -6.81 9.00 -36.00
C ILE A 43 -5.56 8.29 -36.54
N TYR A 44 -5.17 7.16 -35.98
CA TYR A 44 -4.05 6.35 -36.46
C TYR A 44 -4.22 5.95 -37.92
N ILE A 45 -5.38 5.43 -38.32
CA ILE A 45 -5.69 5.05 -39.71
C ILE A 45 -5.55 6.28 -40.63
N GLY A 46 -6.10 7.44 -40.24
CA GLY A 46 -5.99 8.70 -40.98
C GLY A 46 -4.53 9.13 -41.14
N VAL A 47 -3.74 9.09 -40.07
CA VAL A 47 -2.32 9.42 -40.10
C VAL A 47 -1.55 8.48 -41.02
N VAL A 48 -1.78 7.16 -40.93
CA VAL A 48 -1.09 6.19 -41.80
C VAL A 48 -1.47 6.39 -43.26
N TYR A 49 -2.77 6.69 -43.53
CA TYR A 49 -3.23 6.97 -44.88
C TYR A 49 -2.58 8.23 -45.46
N THR A 50 -2.56 9.33 -44.72
CA THR A 50 -1.95 10.60 -45.14
C THR A 50 -0.44 10.47 -45.33
N LEU A 51 0.27 9.81 -44.37
CA LEU A 51 1.68 9.52 -44.49
C LEU A 51 2.01 8.70 -45.75
N ARG A 52 1.24 7.66 -46.03
CA ARG A 52 1.42 6.86 -47.26
C ARG A 52 1.20 7.68 -48.52
N ARG A 53 0.25 8.63 -48.52
CA ARG A 53 -0.06 9.45 -49.67
C ARG A 53 0.97 10.54 -49.87
N VAL A 54 1.36 11.26 -48.82
CA VAL A 54 2.27 12.41 -48.90
C VAL A 54 3.71 11.99 -49.03
N PHE A 55 4.16 10.97 -48.32
CA PHE A 55 5.55 10.52 -48.28
C PHE A 55 5.85 9.34 -49.21
N ARG A 56 4.95 8.99 -50.10
CA ARG A 56 5.17 7.87 -51.05
C ARG A 56 6.43 8.06 -51.89
N SER A 57 6.74 9.29 -52.31
CA SER A 57 7.94 9.65 -53.06
C SER A 57 9.19 9.64 -52.17
N TRP A 58 9.04 10.03 -50.91
CA TRP A 58 10.13 10.14 -49.95
C TRP A 58 10.54 8.79 -49.35
N LEU A 59 9.58 7.88 -49.19
CA LEU A 59 9.79 6.51 -48.68
C LEU A 59 10.52 5.61 -49.71
N ASN A 60 10.50 5.98 -50.98
CA ASN A 60 11.23 5.26 -52.06
C ASN A 60 12.66 5.75 -52.27
N GLN A 61 13.12 6.79 -51.54
CA GLN A 61 14.51 7.18 -51.54
C GLN A 61 15.32 6.17 -50.72
N GLU A 62 16.42 5.66 -51.31
CA GLU A 62 17.36 4.78 -50.62
C GLU A 62 18.00 5.56 -49.46
N GLY A 63 17.34 5.51 -48.30
CA GLY A 63 17.88 6.10 -47.07
C GLY A 63 19.01 5.25 -46.50
N SER A 64 19.96 5.90 -45.85
CA SER A 64 21.02 5.23 -45.11
C SER A 64 20.40 4.20 -44.14
N ILE A 65 20.96 2.99 -44.09
CA ILE A 65 20.57 1.91 -43.17
C ILE A 65 20.53 2.41 -41.72
N LEU A 66 21.50 3.23 -41.31
CA LEU A 66 21.60 3.91 -40.02
C LEU A 66 20.38 4.82 -39.75
N GLY A 67 19.96 5.61 -40.75
CA GLY A 67 18.79 6.48 -40.65
C GLY A 67 17.50 5.67 -40.45
N LEU A 68 17.36 4.54 -41.12
CA LEU A 68 16.21 3.64 -40.98
C LEU A 68 16.17 2.98 -39.59
N ILE A 69 17.30 2.54 -39.07
CA ILE A 69 17.41 1.97 -37.71
C ILE A 69 17.07 3.02 -36.68
N ASN A 70 17.64 4.22 -36.78
CA ASN A 70 17.38 5.31 -35.84
C ASN A 70 15.90 5.71 -35.80
N SER A 71 15.27 5.86 -36.96
CA SER A 71 13.86 6.21 -37.06
C SER A 71 12.96 5.12 -36.47
N ASN A 72 13.23 3.85 -36.70
CA ASN A 72 12.47 2.75 -36.15
C ASN A 72 12.67 2.66 -34.63
N LEU A 73 13.88 2.87 -34.13
CA LEU A 73 14.18 2.89 -32.70
C LEU A 73 13.45 4.04 -31.99
N ALA A 74 13.47 5.25 -32.57
CA ALA A 74 12.78 6.41 -32.03
C ALA A 74 11.26 6.19 -31.95
N ILE A 75 10.64 5.62 -33.00
CA ILE A 75 9.22 5.29 -33.00
C ILE A 75 8.91 4.25 -31.94
N LEU A 76 9.73 3.20 -31.84
CA LEU A 76 9.54 2.14 -30.83
C LEU A 76 9.62 2.71 -29.41
N THR A 77 10.63 3.55 -29.15
CA THR A 77 10.77 4.22 -27.85
C THR A 77 9.54 5.08 -27.53
N LEU A 78 9.05 5.85 -28.52
CA LEU A 78 7.84 6.66 -28.35
C LEU A 78 6.61 5.79 -28.05
N LEU A 79 6.43 4.66 -28.73
CA LEU A 79 5.34 3.73 -28.47
C LEU A 79 5.43 3.10 -27.07
N CYS A 80 6.63 2.73 -26.63
CA CYS A 80 6.84 2.23 -25.27
C CYS A 80 6.49 3.29 -24.21
N LEU A 81 6.94 4.53 -24.39
CA LEU A 81 6.59 5.65 -23.50
C LEU A 81 5.08 5.91 -23.47
N MET A 82 4.43 5.87 -24.62
CA MET A 82 2.98 5.99 -24.73
C MET A 82 2.27 4.86 -23.94
N THR A 83 2.70 3.62 -24.08
CA THR A 83 2.13 2.48 -23.35
C THR A 83 2.24 2.67 -21.85
N VAL A 84 3.42 3.08 -21.35
CA VAL A 84 3.65 3.36 -19.94
C VAL A 84 2.79 4.54 -19.46
N GLY A 85 2.69 5.61 -20.27
CA GLY A 85 1.91 6.80 -19.91
C GLY A 85 0.38 6.59 -19.90
N ILE A 86 -0.12 5.60 -20.65
CA ILE A 86 -1.54 5.24 -20.68
C ILE A 86 -1.89 4.34 -19.48
N GLY A 87 -0.99 3.45 -19.10
CA GLY A 87 -1.19 2.52 -17.98
C GLY A 87 -1.32 3.22 -16.64
N ASN A 88 -1.75 2.49 -15.62
CA ASN A 88 -1.85 3.02 -14.27
C ASN A 88 -0.48 3.41 -13.71
N THR A 89 -0.25 4.71 -13.53
CA THR A 89 0.98 5.29 -12.97
C THR A 89 0.87 5.63 -11.50
N ASN A 90 -0.23 5.25 -10.83
CA ASN A 90 -0.43 5.53 -9.41
C ASN A 90 0.51 4.67 -8.56
N VAL A 91 1.55 5.29 -8.06
CA VAL A 91 2.60 4.64 -7.25
C VAL A 91 1.99 4.02 -5.98
N ASN A 92 1.02 4.69 -5.35
CA ASN A 92 0.39 4.19 -4.14
C ASN A 92 -0.40 2.89 -4.40
N PHE A 93 -1.13 2.82 -5.53
CA PHE A 93 -1.82 1.60 -5.94
C PHE A 93 -0.83 0.43 -6.14
N HIS A 94 0.31 0.68 -6.76
CA HIS A 94 1.34 -0.33 -6.95
C HIS A 94 1.99 -0.77 -5.62
N HIS A 95 2.20 0.16 -4.68
CA HIS A 95 2.68 -0.17 -3.35
C HIS A 95 1.69 -1.06 -2.60
N GLU A 96 0.40 -0.71 -2.59
CA GLU A 96 -0.65 -1.51 -1.96
C GLU A 96 -0.70 -2.92 -2.54
N LEU A 97 -0.68 -3.05 -3.87
CA LEU A 97 -0.67 -4.34 -4.55
C LEU A 97 0.57 -5.17 -4.19
N ALA A 98 1.75 -4.54 -4.11
CA ALA A 98 3.00 -5.19 -3.76
C ALA A 98 2.99 -5.68 -2.30
N VAL A 99 2.47 -4.87 -1.37
CA VAL A 99 2.33 -5.26 0.05
C VAL A 99 1.39 -6.44 0.19
N GLU A 100 0.21 -6.40 -0.43
CA GLU A 100 -0.74 -7.51 -0.38
C GLU A 100 -0.15 -8.80 -0.97
N GLN A 101 0.59 -8.69 -2.08
CA GLN A 101 1.26 -9.84 -2.68
C GLN A 101 2.33 -10.42 -1.75
N ALA A 102 3.12 -9.57 -1.09
CA ALA A 102 4.14 -9.99 -0.14
C ALA A 102 3.53 -10.66 1.10
N ILE A 103 2.43 -10.11 1.64
CA ILE A 103 1.69 -10.74 2.76
C ILE A 103 1.16 -12.11 2.38
N ARG A 104 0.57 -12.27 1.19
CA ARG A 104 0.08 -13.56 0.69
C ARG A 104 1.18 -14.61 0.53
N ASN A 105 2.37 -14.16 0.19
CA ASN A 105 3.54 -15.04 0.04
C ASN A 105 4.29 -15.24 1.37
N HIS A 106 3.78 -14.76 2.50
CA HIS A 106 4.40 -14.82 3.83
C HIS A 106 5.78 -14.11 3.93
N HIS A 107 6.03 -13.14 3.03
CA HIS A 107 7.23 -12.30 3.05
C HIS A 107 6.96 -10.99 3.81
N TYR A 108 6.77 -11.07 5.12
CA TYR A 108 6.28 -9.95 5.95
C TYR A 108 7.28 -8.79 6.04
N GLU A 109 8.57 -9.08 6.16
CA GLU A 109 9.63 -8.07 6.13
C GLU A 109 9.61 -7.29 4.80
N ALA A 110 9.53 -8.00 3.66
CA ALA A 110 9.41 -7.37 2.37
C ALA A 110 8.15 -6.49 2.27
N ALA A 111 7.00 -6.97 2.79
CA ALA A 111 5.76 -6.21 2.85
C ALA A 111 5.92 -4.90 3.65
N ARG A 112 6.59 -4.94 4.80
CA ARG A 112 6.90 -3.77 5.63
C ARG A 112 7.72 -2.73 4.89
N MET A 113 8.70 -3.18 4.10
CA MET A 113 9.66 -2.31 3.39
C MET A 113 9.12 -1.65 2.12
N VAL A 114 8.00 -2.12 1.57
CA VAL A 114 7.39 -1.50 0.38
C VAL A 114 7.02 -0.06 0.67
N GLY A 115 7.48 0.86 -0.17
CA GLY A 115 7.21 2.30 -0.03
C GLY A 115 7.79 2.94 1.23
N ALA A 116 8.80 2.31 1.89
CA ALA A 116 9.40 2.82 3.12
C ALA A 116 10.02 4.22 2.97
N LYS A 117 10.47 4.58 1.77
CA LYS A 117 11.04 5.89 1.47
C LYS A 117 10.02 6.93 1.01
N SER A 118 8.77 6.53 0.82
CA SER A 118 7.70 7.45 0.44
C SER A 118 7.17 8.18 1.66
N LEU A 119 7.06 9.50 1.56
CA LEU A 119 6.37 10.31 2.57
C LEU A 119 4.86 10.24 2.42
N GLU A 120 4.37 9.86 1.23
CA GLU A 120 2.95 9.66 0.98
C GLU A 120 2.57 8.24 1.41
N THR A 121 1.60 8.15 2.30
CA THR A 121 1.05 6.87 2.77
C THR A 121 -0.47 6.95 2.70
N THR A 122 -1.09 6.00 1.97
CA THR A 122 -2.55 5.86 1.98
C THR A 122 -3.01 5.14 3.24
N HIS A 123 -4.28 5.30 3.61
CA HIS A 123 -4.87 4.55 4.72
C HIS A 123 -4.68 3.04 4.53
N THR A 124 -5.00 2.53 3.33
CA THR A 124 -4.83 1.12 2.97
C THR A 124 -3.38 0.63 3.18
N LEU A 125 -2.39 1.41 2.72
CA LEU A 125 -0.98 1.05 2.89
C LEU A 125 -0.56 1.06 4.36
N ALA A 126 -1.07 2.00 5.18
CA ALA A 126 -0.80 2.05 6.61
C ALA A 126 -1.33 0.80 7.33
N VAL A 127 -2.60 0.44 7.08
CA VAL A 127 -3.23 -0.75 7.67
C VAL A 127 -2.53 -2.04 7.23
N LEU A 128 -2.23 -2.20 5.93
CA LEU A 128 -1.55 -3.39 5.41
C LEU A 128 -0.14 -3.54 5.99
N ARG A 129 0.58 -2.43 6.16
CA ARG A 129 1.91 -2.43 6.79
C ARG A 129 1.83 -2.81 8.27
N ALA A 130 0.88 -2.24 9.02
CA ALA A 130 0.64 -2.62 10.41
C ALA A 130 0.28 -4.11 10.53
N TYR A 131 -0.53 -4.63 9.60
CA TYR A 131 -0.88 -6.05 9.55
C TYR A 131 0.35 -6.94 9.27
N ALA A 132 1.21 -6.55 8.32
CA ALA A 132 2.45 -7.29 8.04
C ALA A 132 3.38 -7.33 9.26
N MET A 133 3.57 -6.19 9.95
CA MET A 133 4.37 -6.11 11.18
C MET A 133 3.78 -6.96 12.32
N SER A 134 2.45 -7.03 12.41
CA SER A 134 1.80 -7.87 13.41
C SER A 134 1.99 -9.36 13.12
N LEU A 135 1.95 -9.77 11.84
CA LEU A 135 2.24 -11.14 11.41
C LEU A 135 3.70 -11.52 11.62
N GLU A 136 4.61 -10.55 11.49
CA GLU A 136 6.04 -10.69 11.77
C GLU A 136 6.33 -10.69 13.29
N GLY A 137 5.44 -10.14 14.11
CA GLY A 137 5.63 -9.96 15.55
C GLY A 137 6.46 -8.72 15.91
N THR A 138 6.73 -7.82 14.96
CA THR A 138 7.64 -6.67 15.11
C THR A 138 6.92 -5.32 15.21
N MET A 139 5.60 -5.32 15.39
CA MET A 139 4.78 -4.10 15.38
C MET A 139 5.26 -3.05 16.40
N GLY A 140 5.56 -3.44 17.62
CA GLY A 140 6.06 -2.53 18.66
C GLY A 140 7.51 -2.06 18.46
N GLU A 141 8.23 -2.68 17.50
CA GLU A 141 9.63 -2.30 17.19
C GLU A 141 9.72 -1.36 15.99
N HIS A 142 8.79 -1.44 15.02
CA HIS A 142 8.95 -0.78 13.72
C HIS A 142 7.78 0.12 13.31
N LEU A 143 6.61 0.06 13.96
CA LEU A 143 5.42 0.80 13.50
C LEU A 143 5.67 2.30 13.37
N PHE A 144 6.39 2.89 14.33
CA PHE A 144 6.64 4.33 14.39
C PHE A 144 7.83 4.80 13.52
N GLU A 145 8.49 3.90 12.81
CA GLU A 145 9.50 4.25 11.80
C GLU A 145 8.86 4.82 10.51
N TYR A 146 7.56 4.59 10.33
CA TYR A 146 6.80 4.99 9.16
C TYR A 146 5.83 6.15 9.48
N PRO A 147 5.46 6.97 8.48
CA PRO A 147 4.50 8.05 8.67
C PRO A 147 3.15 7.53 9.18
N GLN A 148 2.65 8.10 10.28
CA GLN A 148 1.41 7.69 10.95
C GLN A 148 0.37 8.83 10.90
N TYR A 149 -0.17 9.11 9.70
CA TYR A 149 -1.09 10.24 9.48
C TYR A 149 -2.53 9.96 9.98
N TYR A 150 -2.90 8.71 10.17
CA TYR A 150 -4.26 8.30 10.48
C TYR A 150 -4.49 7.98 11.97
N GLY A 151 -3.47 8.11 12.82
CA GLY A 151 -3.57 7.74 14.22
C GLY A 151 -3.99 6.28 14.40
N ALA A 152 -4.79 5.98 15.43
CA ALA A 152 -5.26 4.63 15.70
C ALA A 152 -6.18 4.07 14.59
N GLU A 153 -6.89 4.93 13.85
CA GLU A 153 -7.74 4.49 12.73
C GLU A 153 -6.92 3.91 11.55
N GLY A 154 -5.63 4.27 11.46
CA GLY A 154 -4.70 3.69 10.48
C GLY A 154 -4.26 2.25 10.76
N LEU A 155 -4.76 1.62 11.82
CA LEU A 155 -4.44 0.23 12.18
C LEU A 155 -5.43 -0.79 11.62
N LEU A 156 -6.68 -0.39 11.37
CA LEU A 156 -7.76 -1.29 10.96
C LEU A 156 -8.50 -0.73 9.75
N PHE A 157 -9.03 -1.62 8.91
CA PHE A 157 -9.99 -1.25 7.88
C PHE A 157 -11.36 -0.99 8.51
N ALA A 158 -12.21 -0.24 7.81
CA ALA A 158 -13.62 -0.25 8.15
C ALA A 158 -14.23 -1.65 7.93
N PRO A 159 -15.19 -2.09 8.75
CA PRO A 159 -15.88 -3.37 8.52
C PRO A 159 -16.46 -3.43 7.10
N HIS A 160 -16.26 -4.56 6.43
CA HIS A 160 -16.69 -4.78 5.03
C HIS A 160 -16.10 -3.79 4.01
N SER A 161 -14.96 -3.20 4.33
CA SER A 161 -14.26 -2.30 3.42
C SER A 161 -13.78 -3.04 2.15
N GLN A 162 -13.90 -2.37 1.01
CA GLN A 162 -13.36 -2.80 -0.28
C GLN A 162 -12.04 -2.08 -0.62
N GLU A 163 -11.33 -1.62 0.39
CA GLU A 163 -10.05 -0.91 0.17
C GLU A 163 -8.93 -1.85 -0.27
N THR A 164 -8.99 -3.10 0.11
CA THR A 164 -8.02 -4.14 -0.28
C THR A 164 -8.26 -4.62 -1.70
N LEU A 165 -7.21 -5.09 -2.38
CA LEU A 165 -7.29 -5.60 -3.74
C LEU A 165 -7.43 -7.12 -3.76
N ARG A 166 -6.56 -7.84 -3.06
CA ARG A 166 -6.47 -9.31 -3.06
C ARG A 166 -6.73 -9.93 -1.69
N LEU A 167 -6.45 -9.18 -0.63
CA LEU A 167 -6.75 -9.61 0.73
C LEU A 167 -8.21 -9.28 1.03
N ASN A 168 -8.85 -10.11 1.81
CA ASN A 168 -10.14 -9.77 2.37
C ASN A 168 -9.92 -8.92 3.63
N ALA A 169 -10.49 -7.71 3.71
CA ALA A 169 -10.41 -6.86 4.89
C ALA A 169 -10.89 -7.58 6.17
N ASP A 170 -11.86 -8.47 6.03
CA ASP A 170 -12.34 -9.31 7.12
C ASP A 170 -11.29 -10.30 7.66
N SER A 171 -10.23 -10.61 6.88
CA SER A 171 -9.14 -11.47 7.34
C SER A 171 -8.40 -10.85 8.53
N LEU A 172 -8.30 -9.53 8.60
CA LEU A 172 -7.71 -8.81 9.72
C LEU A 172 -8.55 -9.00 10.99
N TYR A 173 -9.87 -8.93 10.88
CA TYR A 173 -10.76 -9.18 12.01
C TYR A 173 -10.78 -10.63 12.47
N ALA A 174 -10.70 -11.58 11.53
CA ALA A 174 -10.52 -12.99 11.85
C ALA A 174 -9.17 -13.25 12.56
N TYR A 175 -8.12 -12.50 12.16
CA TYR A 175 -6.83 -12.54 12.81
C TYR A 175 -6.86 -11.98 14.24
N LEU A 176 -7.62 -10.91 14.49
CA LEU A 176 -7.80 -10.33 15.81
C LEU A 176 -8.77 -11.14 16.69
N GLY A 177 -9.64 -11.96 16.10
CA GLY A 177 -10.60 -12.82 16.79
C GLY A 177 -11.98 -12.22 17.01
N ALA A 178 -12.20 -10.95 16.66
CA ALA A 178 -13.48 -10.26 16.83
C ALA A 178 -13.69 -9.17 15.78
N ARG A 179 -14.93 -8.67 15.67
CA ARG A 179 -15.31 -7.53 14.83
C ARG A 179 -15.80 -6.36 15.67
N PRO A 180 -15.59 -5.10 15.20
CA PRO A 180 -16.14 -3.93 15.89
C PRO A 180 -17.67 -3.90 15.78
N HIS A 181 -18.29 -3.25 16.74
CA HIS A 181 -19.71 -2.89 16.67
C HIS A 181 -19.91 -1.70 15.71
N VAL A 182 -21.15 -1.43 15.34
CA VAL A 182 -21.48 -0.29 14.49
C VAL A 182 -21.02 1.01 15.15
N ALA A 183 -20.25 1.82 14.44
CA ALA A 183 -19.68 3.09 14.89
C ALA A 183 -18.73 3.02 16.11
N GLU A 184 -18.19 1.85 16.44
CA GLU A 184 -17.18 1.70 17.50
C GLU A 184 -15.82 2.21 17.01
N LYS A 185 -15.15 3.08 17.79
CA LYS A 185 -13.81 3.57 17.47
C LYS A 185 -12.78 2.46 17.63
N THR A 186 -11.72 2.50 16.82
CA THR A 186 -10.64 1.50 16.82
C THR A 186 -10.06 1.24 18.21
N VAL A 187 -9.78 2.29 19.01
CA VAL A 187 -9.23 2.12 20.36
C VAL A 187 -10.22 1.46 21.30
N ASP A 188 -11.51 1.82 21.23
CA ASP A 188 -12.53 1.27 22.11
C ASP A 188 -12.83 -0.19 21.78
N PHE A 189 -12.86 -0.53 20.49
CA PHE A 189 -12.93 -1.90 20.00
C PHE A 189 -11.75 -2.76 20.52
N LEU A 190 -10.53 -2.29 20.34
CA LEU A 190 -9.34 -3.01 20.79
C LEU A 190 -9.30 -3.15 22.31
N ALA A 191 -9.68 -2.10 23.06
CA ALA A 191 -9.81 -2.16 24.51
C ALA A 191 -10.83 -3.20 24.96
N ARG A 192 -11.98 -3.28 24.28
CA ARG A 192 -13.05 -4.25 24.59
C ARG A 192 -12.57 -5.68 24.37
N ILE A 193 -11.97 -5.98 23.22
CA ILE A 193 -11.54 -7.36 22.91
C ILE A 193 -10.39 -7.84 23.80
N CYS A 194 -9.51 -6.92 24.26
CA CYS A 194 -8.46 -7.25 25.22
C CYS A 194 -9.04 -7.48 26.62
N ARG A 195 -9.96 -6.62 27.08
CA ARG A 195 -10.57 -6.73 28.42
C ARG A 195 -11.45 -7.96 28.55
N ASP A 196 -12.24 -8.27 27.53
CA ASP A 196 -13.19 -9.38 27.53
C ASP A 196 -12.54 -10.71 27.17
N GLU A 197 -11.20 -10.72 26.94
CA GLU A 197 -10.39 -11.89 26.55
C GLU A 197 -10.89 -12.62 25.30
N ILE A 198 -11.68 -11.93 24.47
CA ILE A 198 -12.23 -12.45 23.21
C ILE A 198 -11.18 -12.38 22.10
N GLY A 199 -10.28 -11.37 22.17
CA GLY A 199 -9.22 -11.15 21.21
C GLY A 199 -8.10 -12.19 21.32
N ARG A 200 -7.41 -12.42 20.19
CA ARG A 200 -6.17 -13.20 20.21
C ARG A 200 -5.03 -12.38 20.82
N HIS A 201 -3.93 -13.02 21.20
CA HIS A 201 -2.72 -12.35 21.71
C HIS A 201 -2.24 -11.19 20.86
N THR A 202 -2.45 -11.26 19.55
CA THR A 202 -2.10 -10.23 18.59
C THR A 202 -2.91 -8.93 18.79
N ALA A 203 -4.12 -9.01 19.34
CA ALA A 203 -4.96 -7.84 19.62
C ALA A 203 -4.32 -6.90 20.65
N LEU A 204 -3.53 -7.43 21.59
CA LEU A 204 -2.84 -6.62 22.58
C LEU A 204 -1.82 -5.67 21.93
N ASN A 205 -1.01 -6.15 20.95
CA ASN A 205 -0.06 -5.31 20.25
C ASN A 205 -0.76 -4.19 19.47
N TYR A 206 -1.92 -4.47 18.86
CA TYR A 206 -2.76 -3.46 18.22
C TYR A 206 -3.27 -2.43 19.22
N TYR A 207 -3.76 -2.90 20.39
CA TYR A 207 -4.29 -2.01 21.43
C TYR A 207 -3.20 -1.07 21.97
N MET A 208 -2.03 -1.62 22.33
CA MET A 208 -0.90 -0.84 22.82
C MET A 208 -0.44 0.20 21.79
N SER A 209 -0.32 -0.20 20.54
CA SER A 209 0.04 0.70 19.45
C SER A 209 -1.02 1.77 19.20
N ALA A 210 -2.31 1.43 19.26
CA ALA A 210 -3.42 2.37 19.13
C ALA A 210 -3.41 3.45 20.22
N LEU A 211 -3.12 3.07 21.45
CA LEU A 211 -3.00 4.02 22.57
C LEU A 211 -1.86 5.02 22.36
N LEU A 212 -0.72 4.54 21.86
CA LEU A 212 0.42 5.41 21.56
C LEU A 212 0.15 6.34 20.38
N LEU A 213 -0.49 5.83 19.32
CA LEU A 213 -0.88 6.63 18.15
C LEU A 213 -1.87 7.75 18.52
N ASP A 214 -2.81 7.47 19.42
CA ASP A 214 -3.77 8.44 19.94
C ASP A 214 -3.21 9.29 21.09
N LYS A 215 -1.92 9.12 21.44
CA LYS A 215 -1.23 9.84 22.54
C LYS A 215 -1.91 9.67 23.91
N LYS A 216 -2.58 8.53 24.14
CA LYS A 216 -3.26 8.20 25.40
C LYS A 216 -2.28 7.50 26.35
N LEU A 217 -1.22 8.23 26.78
CA LEU A 217 -0.09 7.65 27.49
C LEU A 217 -0.47 7.08 28.89
N ASP A 218 -1.41 7.71 29.62
CA ASP A 218 -1.88 7.19 30.90
C ASP A 218 -2.56 5.83 30.76
N LYS A 219 -3.41 5.69 29.73
CA LYS A 219 -4.08 4.40 29.43
C LYS A 219 -3.08 3.35 28.95
N PHE A 220 -2.07 3.77 28.21
CA PHE A 220 -1.01 2.88 27.75
C PHE A 220 -0.24 2.31 28.95
N VAL A 221 0.19 3.15 29.90
CA VAL A 221 0.88 2.69 31.11
C VAL A 221 0.03 1.74 31.93
N SER A 222 -1.24 2.08 32.15
CA SER A 222 -2.18 1.20 32.85
C SER A 222 -2.37 -0.16 32.12
N ALA A 223 -2.33 -0.15 30.78
CA ALA A 223 -2.43 -1.39 29.99
C ALA A 223 -1.12 -2.20 30.07
N VAL A 224 0.05 -1.56 30.10
CA VAL A 224 1.33 -2.25 30.33
C VAL A 224 1.32 -2.95 31.69
N ASP A 225 0.93 -2.24 32.74
CA ASP A 225 0.88 -2.78 34.10
C ASP A 225 -0.11 -3.96 34.22
N MET A 226 -1.21 -3.93 33.44
CA MET A 226 -2.24 -4.96 33.48
C MET A 226 -1.87 -6.22 32.65
N TYR A 227 -1.34 -6.03 31.44
CA TYR A 227 -1.20 -7.11 30.46
C TYR A 227 0.25 -7.56 30.20
N CYS A 228 1.25 -6.72 30.53
CA CYS A 228 2.65 -7.00 30.19
C CYS A 228 3.52 -7.25 31.43
N PHE A 229 2.93 -7.45 32.60
CA PHE A 229 3.65 -7.59 33.87
C PHE A 229 4.64 -8.77 33.90
N GLU A 230 4.33 -9.84 33.17
CA GLU A 230 5.16 -11.06 33.13
C GLU A 230 6.14 -11.10 31.94
N GLN A 231 6.19 -10.07 31.10
CA GLN A 231 7.08 -10.05 29.94
C GLN A 231 8.47 -9.60 30.35
N ASP A 232 9.49 -10.41 30.07
CA ASP A 232 10.90 -10.11 30.38
C ASP A 232 11.43 -8.92 29.59
N THR A 233 10.91 -8.68 28.37
CA THR A 233 11.35 -7.57 27.51
C THR A 233 10.15 -6.95 26.78
N LEU A 234 10.07 -5.61 26.81
CA LEU A 234 9.08 -4.87 26.04
C LEU A 234 9.68 -4.40 24.71
N PRO A 235 8.87 -4.26 23.64
CA PRO A 235 9.27 -3.65 22.38
C PRO A 235 9.84 -2.24 22.58
N ARG A 236 10.74 -1.83 21.66
CA ARG A 236 11.49 -0.58 21.77
C ARG A 236 10.60 0.64 22.01
N TYR A 237 9.55 0.84 21.19
CA TYR A 237 8.70 2.04 21.32
C TYR A 237 7.86 2.02 22.60
N TYR A 238 7.52 0.85 23.13
CA TYR A 238 6.82 0.75 24.41
C TYR A 238 7.74 1.18 25.57
N ARG A 239 9.00 0.79 25.53
CA ARG A 239 10.02 1.23 26.50
C ARG A 239 10.26 2.74 26.44
N GLU A 240 10.38 3.30 25.22
CA GLU A 240 10.55 4.72 25.01
C GLU A 240 9.35 5.51 25.57
N ALA A 241 8.12 5.03 25.38
CA ALA A 241 6.90 5.62 25.91
C ALA A 241 6.87 5.61 27.45
N LEU A 242 7.28 4.50 28.08
CA LEU A 242 7.38 4.41 29.54
C LEU A 242 8.41 5.37 30.12
N VAL A 243 9.57 5.50 29.47
CA VAL A 243 10.60 6.49 29.86
C VAL A 243 10.06 7.91 29.75
N LEU A 244 9.32 8.22 28.68
CA LEU A 244 8.68 9.53 28.52
C LEU A 244 7.65 9.79 29.63
N TYR A 245 6.82 8.77 29.96
CA TYR A 245 5.83 8.87 31.04
C TYR A 245 6.50 9.14 32.40
N LYS A 246 7.59 8.45 32.72
CA LYS A 246 8.33 8.66 33.97
C LYS A 246 8.87 10.06 34.11
N ARG A 247 9.27 10.72 33.01
CA ARG A 247 9.74 12.12 33.04
C ARG A 247 8.66 13.08 33.48
N THR A 248 7.41 12.82 33.12
CA THR A 248 6.25 13.63 33.49
C THR A 248 5.64 13.23 34.82
N HIS A 249 5.85 11.99 35.26
CA HIS A 249 5.34 11.41 36.49
C HIS A 249 6.49 10.78 37.33
N PRO A 250 7.29 11.59 38.05
CA PRO A 250 8.48 11.11 38.78
C PRO A 250 8.19 10.04 39.83
N GLY A 251 6.95 9.97 40.34
CA GLY A 251 6.51 8.95 41.30
C GLY A 251 6.22 7.59 40.71
N TYR A 252 6.22 7.45 39.39
CA TYR A 252 5.99 6.16 38.73
C TYR A 252 7.22 5.25 38.84
N GLY A 253 7.06 4.12 39.53
CA GLY A 253 8.10 3.12 39.74
C GLY A 253 8.26 2.23 38.52
N LEU A 254 9.18 2.59 37.59
CA LEU A 254 9.57 1.68 36.51
C LEU A 254 10.41 0.53 37.04
N SER A 255 10.00 -0.70 36.80
CA SER A 255 10.84 -1.88 36.99
C SER A 255 12.00 -1.85 35.99
N LEU A 256 13.21 -2.19 36.43
CA LEU A 256 14.41 -2.28 35.59
C LEU A 256 14.22 -3.28 34.43
N ILE A 257 13.39 -4.29 34.62
CA ILE A 257 13.07 -5.32 33.61
C ILE A 257 12.44 -4.70 32.36
N HIS A 258 11.63 -3.66 32.49
CA HIS A 258 10.97 -3.00 31.37
C HIS A 258 11.86 -2.05 30.56
N ILE A 259 13.06 -1.73 31.06
CA ILE A 259 13.96 -0.74 30.45
C ILE A 259 15.20 -1.38 29.82
N SER A 260 15.61 -2.57 30.27
CA SER A 260 16.79 -3.24 29.77
C SER A 260 16.62 -3.60 28.29
N ALA A 261 17.62 -3.19 27.47
CA ALA A 261 17.68 -3.64 26.08
C ALA A 261 17.97 -5.14 26.05
N PRO A 262 17.41 -5.91 25.13
CA PRO A 262 17.93 -7.23 24.84
C PRO A 262 19.37 -7.08 24.38
N THR A 263 20.28 -7.76 25.06
CA THR A 263 21.70 -7.87 24.67
C THR A 263 21.86 -8.69 23.41
#